data_8b57f72e1bfe80b3d8b01cd6fb5c3b3a
#
_entry.id   8b57f72e1bfe80b3d8b01cd6fb5c3b3a
#
_cell.length_a   1.000
_cell.length_b   1.000
_cell.length_c   1.000
_cell.angle_alpha   90.00
_cell.angle_beta   90.00
_cell.angle_gamma   90.00
#
_symmetry.space_group_name_H-M   'P 1'
#
loop_
_entity.id
_entity.type
_entity.pdbx_description
1 polymer ?
#
loop_
_entity_poly.entity_id
_entity_poly.type
_entity_poly.pdbx_seq_one_letter_code
_entity_poly.pdbx_strand_id
1 'polypeptide(L)'
;SQYSTYAYDKDLSADYGNAVGVDSLFLHEHASNGLPNIALEWPTSNFRLYPELASISYSIFAPSNQALNTFFNKYWKAGGYSSLTDLDPLITKILLYQSVYGGSIVFPDEISGITNSLGSHYDFQLSDVKDKSICVNGSFYGLSNFPMPEIFSTVMGPSFLKRDYLLSLYAIYQSNQMAAYTTTATNYTMLITKNSGYEISDMRLMSDGVGNTLATSGEDGDVAVSSSDLKRIVSGGTVVGEVNFNAPWAVHATQDGGTYWFIKDGKMTTNYVFNSVLGQDPQTVIPTLFTEVKEVTNDGGGVWTNGKVYEYESDFGVFGKLDGLEYTSLKTMLTSIGETKYPNFVFAYLMRQAEIFATIDGVLAWDYRLAGRLIGFIPTNEALKEALDNDRIPGVKGTIDLSLPSPTLQGEVTNKRLLGEYLLNYFFTPTNAPVASGCPYLGSPDWLSGEYRNSNNIPVKYTDNGASITLQLQNQTTGRYGNACKVVSYENFPFAFMDGAFHLIDAVFN
;
A
#
# COMPACT_ATOMS: atom_id res chain seq x y z
N SER A 1 20.17 13.94 28.28
CA SER A 1 19.34 13.31 27.21
C SER A 1 19.99 13.55 25.86
N GLN A 2 19.96 12.55 24.96
CA GLN A 2 20.49 12.72 23.59
C GLN A 2 19.69 13.72 22.73
N TYR A 3 18.54 14.17 23.24
CA TYR A 3 17.64 15.08 22.56
C TYR A 3 17.59 16.49 23.19
N SER A 4 18.47 16.78 24.11
CA SER A 4 18.50 18.10 24.73
C SER A 4 19.94 18.58 24.93
N THR A 5 20.16 19.86 24.72
CA THR A 5 21.43 20.56 24.88
C THR A 5 21.22 21.86 25.65
N TYR A 6 22.30 22.42 26.17
CA TYR A 6 22.31 23.75 26.72
C TYR A 6 22.97 24.68 25.72
N ALA A 7 22.23 25.64 25.23
CA ALA A 7 22.73 26.66 24.31
C ALA A 7 22.87 28.02 25.03
N TYR A 8 24.01 28.68 24.86
CA TYR A 8 24.20 30.00 25.38
C TYR A 8 23.24 31.00 24.66
N ASP A 9 22.44 31.67 25.46
CA ASP A 9 21.55 32.73 24.96
C ASP A 9 22.14 34.08 25.26
N LYS A 10 22.61 34.77 24.21
CA LYS A 10 23.25 36.06 24.29
C LYS A 10 22.29 37.14 24.74
N ASP A 11 21.07 37.14 24.25
CA ASP A 11 20.08 38.17 24.53
C ASP A 11 19.54 38.01 25.94
N LEU A 12 19.25 36.78 26.35
CA LEU A 12 18.83 36.48 27.72
C LEU A 12 19.94 36.87 28.72
N SER A 13 21.18 36.56 28.40
CA SER A 13 22.34 36.94 29.24
C SER A 13 22.50 38.43 29.34
N ALA A 14 22.34 39.19 28.25
CA ALA A 14 22.44 40.63 28.24
C ALA A 14 21.33 41.32 29.04
N ASP A 15 20.12 40.77 28.96
CA ASP A 15 18.95 41.40 29.59
C ASP A 15 18.77 41.03 31.08
N TYR A 16 19.11 39.81 31.44
CA TYR A 16 18.81 39.27 32.77
C TYR A 16 20.08 38.85 33.57
N GLY A 17 21.23 38.72 32.96
CA GLY A 17 22.44 38.27 33.60
C GLY A 17 22.79 39.07 34.86
N ASN A 18 22.70 40.39 34.74
CA ASN A 18 22.93 41.28 35.89
C ASN A 18 21.87 41.16 37.00
N ALA A 19 20.62 40.88 36.62
CA ALA A 19 19.53 40.73 37.60
C ALA A 19 19.64 39.43 38.40
N VAL A 20 20.22 38.38 37.85
CA VAL A 20 20.43 37.09 38.51
C VAL A 20 21.89 36.90 38.99
N GLY A 21 22.78 37.88 38.75
CA GLY A 21 24.16 37.85 39.24
C GLY A 21 25.08 36.81 38.54
N VAL A 22 24.81 36.54 37.27
CA VAL A 22 25.61 35.65 36.41
C VAL A 22 25.94 36.29 35.07
N ASP A 23 27.14 35.99 34.56
CA ASP A 23 27.60 36.57 33.28
C ASP A 23 27.02 35.87 32.04
N SER A 24 26.51 34.66 32.20
CA SER A 24 26.03 33.85 31.10
C SER A 24 24.81 33.04 31.52
N LEU A 25 23.77 33.14 30.69
CA LEU A 25 22.57 32.30 30.80
C LEU A 25 22.50 31.35 29.62
N PHE A 26 22.06 30.15 29.92
CA PHE A 26 21.93 29.06 28.94
C PHE A 26 20.49 28.61 28.92
N LEU A 27 19.96 28.47 27.74
CA LEU A 27 18.68 27.80 27.52
C LEU A 27 18.89 26.30 27.37
N HIS A 28 17.96 25.57 27.94
CA HIS A 28 17.87 24.13 27.70
C HIS A 28 17.07 23.92 26.43
N GLU A 29 17.74 23.63 25.33
CA GLU A 29 17.11 23.35 24.06
C GLU A 29 16.85 21.87 23.91
N HIS A 30 15.64 21.53 23.50
CA HIS A 30 15.29 20.20 23.02
C HIS A 30 15.47 20.16 21.51
N ALA A 31 16.21 19.16 21.01
CA ALA A 31 16.40 19.02 19.58
C ALA A 31 15.04 18.87 18.88
N SER A 32 14.78 19.71 17.90
CA SER A 32 13.52 19.78 17.15
C SER A 32 13.12 18.45 16.50
N ASN A 33 14.09 17.58 16.26
CA ASN A 33 13.89 16.25 15.69
C ASN A 33 13.58 15.18 16.75
N GLY A 34 13.67 15.53 18.02
CA GLY A 34 13.49 14.58 19.12
C GLY A 34 12.04 14.38 19.49
N LEU A 35 11.35 15.47 19.84
CA LEU A 35 10.02 15.42 20.44
C LEU A 35 9.12 16.46 19.78
N PRO A 36 8.01 16.06 19.14
CA PRO A 36 7.07 17.04 18.61
C PRO A 36 6.50 17.85 19.75
N ASN A 37 6.31 19.11 19.51
CA ASN A 37 5.70 20.07 20.43
C ASN A 37 6.51 20.43 21.70
N ILE A 38 7.45 19.61 22.16
CA ILE A 38 8.29 19.99 23.29
C ILE A 38 9.31 21.07 22.90
N ALA A 39 9.81 21.02 21.67
CA ALA A 39 10.74 22.04 21.16
C ALA A 39 10.14 23.45 21.06
N LEU A 40 8.81 23.55 21.06
CA LEU A 40 8.12 24.85 20.99
C LEU A 40 7.95 25.54 22.33
N GLU A 41 8.34 24.91 23.43
CA GLU A 41 8.01 25.34 24.78
C GLU A 41 9.04 26.15 25.48
N TRP A 42 10.27 25.98 25.09
CA TRP A 42 11.36 26.82 25.49
C TRP A 42 11.82 27.64 24.31
N PRO A 43 11.02 28.59 23.89
CA PRO A 43 11.38 29.45 22.80
C PRO A 43 12.49 30.36 23.29
N THR A 44 13.54 30.28 22.62
CA THR A 44 14.67 31.16 22.74
C THR A 44 14.28 32.62 22.61
N SER A 45 14.38 33.17 21.43
CA SER A 45 14.10 34.59 21.13
C SER A 45 12.62 34.98 21.24
N ASN A 46 11.70 34.03 21.11
CA ASN A 46 10.26 34.32 21.10
C ASN A 46 9.62 34.34 22.49
N PHE A 47 10.33 33.94 23.52
CA PHE A 47 9.83 33.93 24.90
C PHE A 47 9.24 35.29 25.34
N ARG A 48 9.83 36.38 24.89
CA ARG A 48 9.35 37.73 25.21
C ARG A 48 8.14 38.18 24.41
N LEU A 49 8.00 37.63 23.18
CA LEU A 49 6.89 37.96 22.27
C LEU A 49 5.65 37.16 22.59
N TYR A 50 5.83 35.98 23.16
CA TYR A 50 4.75 35.02 23.43
C TYR A 50 4.85 34.46 24.84
N PRO A 51 4.57 35.25 25.87
CA PRO A 51 4.66 34.79 27.28
C PRO A 51 3.79 33.61 27.60
N GLU A 52 2.71 33.41 26.85
CA GLU A 52 1.81 32.23 26.96
C GLU A 52 2.53 30.92 26.66
N LEU A 53 3.58 30.92 25.86
CA LEU A 53 4.39 29.73 25.60
C LEU A 53 5.16 29.26 26.83
N ALA A 54 5.46 30.19 27.75
CA ALA A 54 6.11 29.86 29.01
C ALA A 54 5.20 29.11 29.97
N SER A 55 3.89 29.14 29.75
CA SER A 55 2.90 28.44 30.56
C SER A 55 2.62 26.99 30.09
N ILE A 56 3.17 26.60 28.95
CA ILE A 56 3.00 25.23 28.46
C ILE A 56 3.76 24.27 29.38
N SER A 57 3.05 23.29 29.84
CA SER A 57 3.58 22.29 30.78
C SER A 57 3.38 20.87 30.25
N TYR A 58 4.18 19.94 30.76
CA TYR A 58 4.13 18.54 30.39
C TYR A 58 4.15 17.64 31.60
N SER A 59 3.63 16.46 31.42
CA SER A 59 3.78 15.37 32.35
C SER A 59 4.56 14.24 31.70
N ILE A 60 5.57 13.75 32.40
CA ILE A 60 6.44 12.68 31.92
C ILE A 60 6.25 11.46 32.81
N PHE A 61 5.91 10.34 32.19
CA PHE A 61 5.82 9.03 32.82
C PHE A 61 7.00 8.17 32.38
N ALA A 62 8.08 8.21 33.17
CA ALA A 62 9.35 7.59 32.81
C ALA A 62 9.53 6.23 33.49
N PRO A 63 9.71 5.15 32.73
CA PRO A 63 10.07 3.85 33.30
C PRO A 63 11.47 3.90 33.89
N SER A 64 11.68 3.16 34.99
CA SER A 64 13.00 2.97 35.56
C SER A 64 13.91 2.19 34.61
N ASN A 65 15.23 2.31 34.78
CA ASN A 65 16.20 1.52 34.01
C ASN A 65 15.95 0.02 34.12
N GLN A 66 15.51 -0.45 35.29
CA GLN A 66 15.17 -1.85 35.51
C GLN A 66 13.93 -2.26 34.69
N ALA A 67 12.90 -1.43 34.70
CA ALA A 67 11.67 -1.67 33.90
C ALA A 67 11.97 -1.71 32.38
N LEU A 68 12.77 -0.78 31.87
CA LEU A 68 13.23 -0.77 30.48
C LEU A 68 14.07 -2.01 30.14
N ASN A 69 14.99 -2.42 31.00
CA ASN A 69 15.78 -3.62 30.78
C ASN A 69 14.93 -4.90 30.80
N THR A 70 13.92 -4.96 31.66
CA THR A 70 12.96 -6.08 31.67
C THR A 70 12.19 -6.15 30.36
N PHE A 71 11.68 -5.03 29.87
CA PHE A 71 11.00 -4.92 28.59
C PHE A 71 11.93 -5.28 27.43
N PHE A 72 13.17 -4.75 27.42
CA PHE A 72 14.17 -5.06 26.42
C PHE A 72 14.41 -6.56 26.31
N ASN A 73 14.67 -7.23 27.44
CA ASN A 73 14.97 -8.66 27.46
C ASN A 73 13.77 -9.51 26.98
N LYS A 74 12.55 -9.06 27.25
CA LYS A 74 11.33 -9.77 26.87
C LYS A 74 11.00 -9.65 25.37
N TYR A 75 11.19 -8.47 24.78
CA TYR A 75 10.69 -8.17 23.43
C TYR A 75 11.81 -7.89 22.43
N TRP A 76 12.64 -6.89 22.68
CA TRP A 76 13.64 -6.45 21.71
C TRP A 76 14.82 -7.39 21.54
N LYS A 77 15.25 -8.03 22.62
CA LYS A 77 16.31 -9.05 22.54
C LYS A 77 15.87 -10.24 21.70
N ALA A 78 14.62 -10.69 21.85
CA ALA A 78 14.02 -11.71 21.01
C ALA A 78 13.85 -11.21 19.55
N GLY A 79 13.66 -9.93 19.35
CA GLY A 79 13.57 -9.27 18.03
C GLY A 79 14.91 -8.98 17.34
N GLY A 80 16.05 -9.42 17.92
CA GLY A 80 17.36 -9.30 17.27
C GLY A 80 18.19 -8.07 17.67
N TYR A 81 17.75 -7.29 18.66
CA TYR A 81 18.54 -6.18 19.21
C TYR A 81 19.49 -6.67 20.31
N SER A 82 20.72 -6.15 20.34
CA SER A 82 21.74 -6.58 21.30
C SER A 82 21.72 -5.79 22.62
N SER A 83 21.28 -4.53 22.57
CA SER A 83 21.22 -3.63 23.71
C SER A 83 20.22 -2.48 23.47
N LEU A 84 19.88 -1.73 24.52
CA LEU A 84 19.06 -0.52 24.40
C LEU A 84 19.71 0.56 23.51
N THR A 85 21.04 0.60 23.46
CA THR A 85 21.78 1.55 22.61
C THR A 85 21.84 1.11 21.14
N ASP A 86 21.43 -0.11 20.84
CA ASP A 86 21.30 -0.65 19.48
C ASP A 86 19.91 -0.36 18.87
N LEU A 87 18.98 0.14 19.69
CA LEU A 87 17.68 0.57 19.19
C LEU A 87 17.83 1.76 18.26
N ASP A 88 17.09 1.71 17.15
CA ASP A 88 17.07 2.81 16.21
C ASP A 88 16.55 4.11 16.83
N PRO A 89 17.12 5.28 16.49
CA PRO A 89 16.66 6.57 16.97
C PRO A 89 15.16 6.83 16.78
N LEU A 90 14.55 6.34 15.71
CA LEU A 90 13.12 6.48 15.46
C LEU A 90 12.29 5.72 16.49
N ILE A 91 12.69 4.50 16.86
CA ILE A 91 12.03 3.72 17.94
C ILE A 91 12.15 4.48 19.28
N THR A 92 13.33 4.96 19.59
CA THR A 92 13.57 5.74 20.83
C THR A 92 12.73 7.01 20.87
N LYS A 93 12.62 7.71 19.76
CA LYS A 93 11.79 8.91 19.60
C LYS A 93 10.31 8.59 19.90
N ILE A 94 9.79 7.52 19.32
CA ILE A 94 8.40 7.08 19.52
C ILE A 94 8.15 6.70 20.99
N LEU A 95 9.11 6.03 21.65
CA LEU A 95 9.02 5.73 23.08
C LEU A 95 8.94 7.00 23.93
N LEU A 96 9.71 8.02 23.60
CA LEU A 96 9.65 9.30 24.30
C LEU A 96 8.28 9.95 24.16
N TYR A 97 7.70 9.93 22.96
CA TYR A 97 6.35 10.45 22.73
C TYR A 97 5.26 9.70 23.50
N GLN A 98 5.42 8.39 23.65
CA GLN A 98 4.56 7.56 24.47
C GLN A 98 4.54 8.03 25.94
N SER A 99 5.68 8.48 26.45
CA SER A 99 5.88 8.85 27.84
C SER A 99 5.51 10.30 28.16
N VAL A 100 5.14 11.12 27.16
CA VAL A 100 4.89 12.55 27.33
C VAL A 100 3.43 12.90 27.11
N TYR A 101 2.87 13.65 28.04
CA TYR A 101 1.51 14.19 28.00
C TYR A 101 1.54 15.71 28.09
N GLY A 102 0.65 16.35 27.35
CA GLY A 102 0.43 17.79 27.47
C GLY A 102 -0.26 18.15 28.80
N GLY A 103 0.17 19.23 29.41
CA GLY A 103 -0.36 19.72 30.68
C GLY A 103 0.33 19.14 31.92
N SER A 104 0.11 19.77 33.06
CA SER A 104 0.56 19.32 34.37
C SER A 104 -0.47 18.38 34.98
N ILE A 105 -0.20 17.10 34.95
CA ILE A 105 -1.03 16.08 35.60
C ILE A 105 -0.55 15.97 37.04
N VAL A 106 -1.40 16.34 38.00
CA VAL A 106 -1.08 16.30 39.43
C VAL A 106 -1.35 14.92 40.01
N PHE A 107 -2.40 14.27 39.56
CA PHE A 107 -2.78 12.94 39.99
C PHE A 107 -2.63 11.94 38.85
N PRO A 108 -1.82 10.88 39.04
CA PRO A 108 -1.55 9.91 37.99
C PRO A 108 -2.78 9.20 37.40
N ASP A 109 -3.86 9.09 38.16
CA ASP A 109 -5.11 8.48 37.72
C ASP A 109 -5.88 9.33 36.69
N GLU A 110 -5.59 10.62 36.56
CA GLU A 110 -6.14 11.49 35.52
C GLU A 110 -5.73 11.05 34.11
N ILE A 111 -4.61 10.31 33.99
CA ILE A 111 -4.07 9.86 32.71
C ILE A 111 -5.00 8.93 31.92
N SER A 112 -5.87 8.20 32.63
CA SER A 112 -6.83 7.27 32.00
C SER A 112 -7.83 7.97 31.06
N GLY A 113 -8.04 9.28 31.24
CA GLY A 113 -8.96 10.08 30.43
C GLY A 113 -8.30 10.85 29.30
N ILE A 114 -6.97 10.80 29.17
CA ILE A 114 -6.23 11.60 28.19
C ILE A 114 -5.29 10.72 27.35
N THR A 115 -4.87 11.25 26.20
CA THR A 115 -3.92 10.58 25.31
C THR A 115 -2.54 11.22 25.44
N ASN A 116 -1.50 10.41 25.19
CA ASN A 116 -0.13 10.88 25.10
C ASN A 116 0.16 11.65 23.79
N SER A 117 1.40 12.04 23.58
CA SER A 117 1.83 12.76 22.37
C SER A 117 1.72 11.95 21.07
N LEU A 118 1.44 10.65 21.16
CA LEU A 118 1.12 9.80 20.01
C LEU A 118 -0.39 9.66 19.75
N GLY A 119 -1.23 10.25 20.59
CA GLY A 119 -2.68 10.09 20.53
C GLY A 119 -3.19 8.74 21.05
N SER A 120 -2.37 8.00 21.79
CA SER A 120 -2.71 6.71 22.41
C SER A 120 -2.76 6.79 23.93
N HIS A 121 -3.29 5.75 24.55
CA HIS A 121 -3.27 5.62 26.00
C HIS A 121 -2.00 4.92 26.48
N TYR A 122 -1.60 5.21 27.73
CA TYR A 122 -0.48 4.56 28.40
C TYR A 122 -1.00 3.77 29.57
N ASP A 123 -1.14 2.47 29.39
CA ASP A 123 -1.75 1.58 30.37
C ASP A 123 -0.72 1.18 31.45
N PHE A 124 -0.77 1.84 32.59
CA PHE A 124 0.02 1.49 33.77
C PHE A 124 -0.86 1.40 35.02
N GLN A 125 -0.39 0.67 36.03
CA GLN A 125 -1.09 0.61 37.31
C GLN A 125 -0.58 1.72 38.23
N LEU A 126 -1.46 2.34 39.03
CA LEU A 126 -1.05 3.35 40.03
C LEU A 126 0.01 2.84 40.98
N SER A 127 0.00 1.55 41.29
CA SER A 127 1.05 0.88 42.09
C SER A 127 2.44 0.89 41.45
N ASP A 128 2.52 1.14 40.14
CA ASP A 128 3.81 1.22 39.44
C ASP A 128 4.48 2.58 39.62
N VAL A 129 3.75 3.60 40.04
CA VAL A 129 4.32 4.93 40.34
C VAL A 129 5.13 4.86 41.64
N LYS A 130 6.42 5.02 41.57
CA LYS A 130 7.37 4.97 42.68
C LYS A 130 7.90 6.35 43.05
N ASP A 131 8.15 7.18 42.08
CA ASP A 131 8.66 8.53 42.23
C ASP A 131 7.72 9.53 41.61
N LYS A 132 7.61 10.71 42.23
CA LYS A 132 6.82 11.81 41.67
C LYS A 132 7.43 13.15 42.06
N SER A 133 7.42 14.09 41.13
CA SER A 133 7.84 15.46 41.37
C SER A 133 6.96 16.40 40.59
N ILE A 134 6.56 17.51 41.20
CA ILE A 134 5.87 18.59 40.55
C ILE A 134 6.92 19.70 40.35
N CYS A 135 7.07 20.11 39.09
CA CYS A 135 8.02 21.13 38.64
C CYS A 135 7.29 22.37 38.14
N VAL A 136 8.01 23.46 37.94
CA VAL A 136 7.44 24.71 37.42
C VAL A 136 6.77 24.53 36.04
N ASN A 137 7.31 23.65 35.22
CA ASN A 137 6.87 23.40 33.85
C ASN A 137 6.24 22.02 33.66
N GLY A 138 5.78 21.38 34.75
CA GLY A 138 5.09 20.09 34.62
C GLY A 138 5.28 19.13 35.76
N SER A 139 5.00 17.88 35.52
CA SER A 139 5.10 16.81 36.50
C SER A 139 5.92 15.64 35.97
N PHE A 140 6.57 14.96 36.89
CA PHE A 140 7.37 13.76 36.61
C PHE A 140 6.89 12.61 37.47
N TYR A 141 6.69 11.45 36.81
CA TYR A 141 6.34 10.19 37.46
C TYR A 141 7.31 9.10 37.06
N GLY A 142 8.03 8.55 38.02
CA GLY A 142 8.91 7.39 37.86
C GLY A 142 8.13 6.09 37.98
N LEU A 143 8.19 5.24 36.95
CA LEU A 143 7.47 3.96 36.93
C LEU A 143 8.41 2.78 37.19
N SER A 144 7.97 1.85 38.05
CA SER A 144 8.65 0.58 38.27
C SER A 144 8.39 -0.48 37.20
N ASN A 145 7.42 -0.24 36.36
CA ASN A 145 7.04 -1.10 35.23
C ASN A 145 7.04 -0.29 33.92
N PHE A 146 7.20 -0.97 32.80
CA PHE A 146 7.04 -0.41 31.46
C PHE A 146 6.01 -1.26 30.71
N PRO A 147 4.75 -0.85 30.68
CA PRO A 147 3.72 -1.56 29.94
C PRO A 147 4.01 -1.51 28.46
N MET A 148 3.52 -2.51 27.72
CA MET A 148 3.58 -2.52 26.27
C MET A 148 2.87 -1.29 25.72
N PRO A 149 3.52 -0.41 24.97
CA PRO A 149 2.85 0.67 24.28
C PRO A 149 1.76 0.15 23.36
N GLU A 150 0.59 0.79 23.37
CA GLU A 150 -0.57 0.34 22.58
C GLU A 150 -0.20 0.18 21.09
N ILE A 151 0.55 1.13 20.53
CA ILE A 151 1.00 1.09 19.14
C ILE A 151 1.89 -0.13 18.82
N PHE A 152 2.62 -0.67 19.80
CA PHE A 152 3.44 -1.87 19.62
C PHE A 152 2.61 -3.15 19.61
N SER A 153 1.37 -3.07 20.05
CA SER A 153 0.42 -4.20 20.05
C SER A 153 -0.43 -4.26 18.77
N THR A 154 -0.33 -3.26 17.90
CA THR A 154 -1.05 -3.19 16.61
C THR A 154 -0.28 -3.93 15.50
N VAL A 155 -0.84 -3.94 14.29
CA VAL A 155 -0.15 -4.50 13.09
C VAL A 155 1.21 -3.86 12.82
N MET A 156 1.51 -2.72 13.43
CA MET A 156 2.84 -2.11 13.39
C MET A 156 3.85 -2.74 14.36
N GLY A 157 3.40 -3.56 15.30
CA GLY A 157 4.25 -4.15 16.33
C GLY A 157 5.54 -4.77 15.81
N PRO A 158 5.54 -5.59 14.76
CA PRO A 158 6.77 -6.18 14.23
C PRO A 158 7.82 -5.13 13.86
N SER A 159 7.44 -4.01 13.27
CA SER A 159 8.36 -2.95 12.83
C SER A 159 9.02 -2.23 14.01
N PHE A 160 8.38 -2.20 15.18
CA PHE A 160 8.97 -1.64 16.40
C PHE A 160 9.80 -2.64 17.20
N LEU A 161 9.41 -3.92 17.19
CA LEU A 161 9.94 -4.93 18.08
C LEU A 161 11.02 -5.81 17.44
N LYS A 162 11.05 -5.91 16.12
CA LYS A 162 11.96 -6.80 15.37
C LYS A 162 12.85 -6.00 14.42
N ARG A 163 14.17 -6.15 14.59
CA ARG A 163 15.17 -5.44 13.80
C ARG A 163 15.06 -5.67 12.30
N ASP A 164 14.61 -6.87 11.90
CA ASP A 164 14.50 -7.27 10.50
C ASP A 164 13.44 -6.46 9.72
N TYR A 165 12.57 -5.72 10.41
CA TYR A 165 11.53 -4.88 9.78
C TYR A 165 11.74 -3.38 9.99
N LEU A 166 12.95 -2.95 10.33
CA LEU A 166 13.26 -1.54 10.57
C LEU A 166 12.97 -0.66 9.34
N LEU A 167 13.29 -1.13 8.12
CA LEU A 167 13.01 -0.36 6.91
C LEU A 167 11.51 -0.22 6.65
N SER A 168 10.70 -1.21 7.04
CA SER A 168 9.24 -1.08 7.02
C SER A 168 8.74 0.00 7.99
N LEU A 169 9.35 0.14 9.17
CA LEU A 169 9.03 1.23 10.10
C LEU A 169 9.27 2.60 9.46
N TYR A 170 10.42 2.78 8.80
CA TYR A 170 10.73 4.01 8.09
C TYR A 170 9.77 4.28 6.92
N ALA A 171 9.41 3.25 6.15
CA ALA A 171 8.45 3.38 5.07
C ALA A 171 7.09 3.86 5.58
N ILE A 172 6.58 3.27 6.67
CA ILE A 172 5.30 3.65 7.27
C ILE A 172 5.37 5.05 7.89
N TYR A 173 6.46 5.39 8.58
CA TYR A 173 6.64 6.70 9.20
C TYR A 173 6.72 7.83 8.14
N GLN A 174 7.57 7.66 7.13
CA GLN A 174 7.80 8.68 6.09
C GLN A 174 6.64 8.81 5.10
N SER A 175 5.81 7.77 4.98
CA SER A 175 4.56 7.85 4.21
C SER A 175 3.40 8.50 4.97
N ASN A 176 3.61 8.90 6.24
CA ASN A 176 2.58 9.42 7.14
C ASN A 176 1.40 8.46 7.38
N GLN A 177 1.65 7.13 7.30
CA GLN A 177 0.61 6.10 7.49
C GLN A 177 0.52 5.59 8.94
N MET A 178 1.45 5.97 9.82
CA MET A 178 1.55 5.43 11.17
C MET A 178 0.24 5.57 11.95
N ALA A 179 -0.40 6.75 11.93
CA ALA A 179 -1.65 6.99 12.64
C ALA A 179 -2.80 6.08 12.17
N ALA A 180 -2.85 5.75 10.87
CA ALA A 180 -3.86 4.86 10.32
C ALA A 180 -3.69 3.43 10.85
N TYR A 181 -2.46 2.92 10.92
CA TYR A 181 -2.19 1.53 11.32
C TYR A 181 -2.07 1.33 12.82
N THR A 182 -2.06 2.39 13.62
CA THR A 182 -2.09 2.32 15.08
C THR A 182 -3.52 2.41 15.66
N THR A 183 -4.52 2.74 14.85
CA THR A 183 -5.92 2.75 15.30
C THR A 183 -6.48 1.34 15.46
N THR A 184 -7.24 1.12 16.53
CA THR A 184 -7.94 -0.15 16.79
C THR A 184 -9.36 -0.19 16.18
N ALA A 185 -9.80 0.90 15.56
CA ALA A 185 -11.12 0.98 14.95
C ALA A 185 -11.25 0.20 13.63
N THR A 186 -10.12 -0.15 13.00
CA THR A 186 -10.08 -0.84 11.71
C THR A 186 -9.20 -2.06 11.82
N ASN A 187 -9.67 -3.20 11.31
CA ASN A 187 -8.85 -4.40 11.19
C ASN A 187 -8.09 -4.41 9.86
N TYR A 188 -6.84 -4.84 9.93
CA TYR A 188 -5.94 -4.92 8.78
C TYR A 188 -5.36 -6.32 8.63
N THR A 189 -5.10 -6.71 7.39
CA THR A 189 -4.11 -7.73 7.07
C THR A 189 -2.94 -7.03 6.39
N MET A 190 -1.78 -7.04 7.03
CA MET A 190 -0.58 -6.34 6.58
C MET A 190 0.49 -7.33 6.16
N LEU A 191 1.06 -7.15 4.98
CA LEU A 191 2.32 -7.75 4.55
C LEU A 191 3.46 -6.82 4.95
N ILE A 192 4.31 -7.29 5.85
CA ILE A 192 5.50 -6.56 6.25
C ILE A 192 6.72 -7.08 5.49
N THR A 193 7.50 -6.17 4.95
CA THR A 193 8.70 -6.50 4.17
C THR A 193 9.92 -6.50 5.08
N LYS A 194 10.75 -7.55 5.02
CA LYS A 194 12.05 -7.59 5.69
C LYS A 194 13.01 -6.56 5.10
N ASN A 195 14.00 -6.15 5.87
CA ASN A 195 15.07 -5.25 5.40
C ASN A 195 15.71 -5.76 4.11
N SER A 196 15.99 -7.07 4.02
CA SER A 196 16.54 -7.69 2.81
C SER A 196 15.67 -7.51 1.57
N GLY A 197 14.33 -7.49 1.70
CA GLY A 197 13.43 -7.21 0.58
C GLY A 197 13.53 -5.75 0.11
N TYR A 198 13.72 -4.80 1.02
CA TYR A 198 14.01 -3.41 0.65
C TYR A 198 15.36 -3.30 -0.07
N GLU A 199 16.41 -3.96 0.44
CA GLU A 199 17.75 -3.97 -0.15
C GLU A 199 17.74 -4.56 -1.56
N ILE A 200 17.02 -5.66 -1.82
CA ILE A 200 16.82 -6.24 -3.16
C ILE A 200 16.14 -5.25 -4.10
N SER A 201 15.23 -4.42 -3.57
CA SER A 201 14.59 -3.34 -4.32
C SER A 201 15.42 -2.06 -4.40
N ASP A 202 16.71 -2.11 -4.05
CA ASP A 202 17.63 -0.97 -4.01
C ASP A 202 17.15 0.14 -3.07
N MET A 203 16.61 -0.22 -1.91
CA MET A 203 16.20 0.73 -0.88
C MET A 203 17.01 0.52 0.39
N ARG A 204 17.57 1.61 0.93
CA ARG A 204 18.40 1.62 2.13
C ARG A 204 18.21 2.88 2.96
N LEU A 205 18.67 2.87 4.19
CA LEU A 205 18.70 4.09 5.00
C LEU A 205 19.88 4.96 4.61
N MET A 206 19.59 6.22 4.33
CA MET A 206 20.53 7.29 4.15
C MET A 206 20.41 8.26 5.35
N SER A 207 21.53 8.65 5.93
CA SER A 207 21.57 9.68 6.97
C SER A 207 21.89 11.03 6.35
N ASP A 208 21.04 12.02 6.58
CA ASP A 208 21.21 13.40 6.10
C ASP A 208 21.79 14.34 7.18
N GLY A 209 22.21 13.79 8.32
CA GLY A 209 22.71 14.53 9.48
C GLY A 209 21.60 15.07 10.39
N VAL A 210 20.35 15.04 9.95
CA VAL A 210 19.15 15.41 10.72
C VAL A 210 18.40 14.16 11.16
N GLY A 211 18.45 13.11 10.37
CA GLY A 211 17.79 11.82 10.64
C GLY A 211 18.17 10.78 9.60
N ASN A 212 17.41 9.72 9.60
CA ASN A 212 17.52 8.69 8.56
C ASN A 212 16.30 8.75 7.64
N THR A 213 16.53 8.56 6.35
CA THR A 213 15.48 8.46 5.34
C THR A 213 15.71 7.25 4.44
N LEU A 214 14.62 6.67 3.92
CA LEU A 214 14.73 5.66 2.88
C LEU A 214 15.13 6.31 1.55
N ALA A 215 16.15 5.76 0.94
CA ALA A 215 16.73 6.23 -0.31
C ALA A 215 16.97 5.07 -1.28
N THR A 216 17.06 5.39 -2.55
CA THR A 216 17.44 4.50 -3.65
C THR A 216 18.61 5.09 -4.40
N SER A 217 19.33 4.28 -5.18
CA SER A 217 20.44 4.75 -6.00
C SER A 217 19.96 5.70 -7.09
N GLY A 218 20.64 6.81 -7.26
CA GLY A 218 20.46 7.77 -8.35
C GLY A 218 21.76 7.96 -9.14
N GLU A 219 21.71 8.69 -10.24
CA GLU A 219 22.87 8.95 -11.10
C GLU A 219 23.99 9.73 -10.36
N ASP A 220 23.61 10.66 -9.49
CA ASP A 220 24.52 11.52 -8.73
C ASP A 220 24.65 11.14 -7.25
N GLY A 221 24.20 9.95 -6.86
CA GLY A 221 24.19 9.45 -5.48
C GLY A 221 22.81 9.02 -5.01
N ASP A 222 22.68 8.79 -3.71
CA ASP A 222 21.42 8.33 -3.13
C ASP A 222 20.32 9.41 -3.20
N VAL A 223 19.13 9.01 -3.62
CA VAL A 223 17.96 9.87 -3.73
C VAL A 223 16.88 9.37 -2.76
N ALA A 224 16.35 10.27 -1.94
CA ALA A 224 15.26 9.94 -1.03
C ALA A 224 14.03 9.43 -1.80
N VAL A 225 13.48 8.31 -1.35
CA VAL A 225 12.23 7.78 -1.90
C VAL A 225 11.10 8.73 -1.54
N SER A 226 10.25 9.08 -2.51
CA SER A 226 9.17 10.03 -2.27
C SER A 226 8.14 9.48 -1.27
N SER A 227 7.54 10.35 -0.46
CA SER A 227 6.47 9.97 0.46
C SER A 227 5.27 9.33 -0.27
N SER A 228 4.99 9.72 -1.51
CA SER A 228 3.94 9.13 -2.33
C SER A 228 4.26 7.70 -2.77
N ASP A 229 5.53 7.40 -3.11
CA ASP A 229 5.96 6.05 -3.46
C ASP A 229 5.95 5.14 -2.23
N LEU A 230 6.47 5.63 -1.11
CA LEU A 230 6.39 4.91 0.17
C LEU A 230 4.94 4.65 0.58
N LYS A 231 4.05 5.62 0.39
CA LYS A 231 2.62 5.45 0.66
C LYS A 231 2.02 4.33 -0.18
N ARG A 232 2.34 4.28 -1.47
CA ARG A 232 1.88 3.22 -2.36
C ARG A 232 2.41 1.85 -1.94
N ILE A 233 3.69 1.75 -1.60
CA ILE A 233 4.32 0.51 -1.11
C ILE A 233 3.59 0.01 0.14
N VAL A 234 3.42 0.86 1.13
CA VAL A 234 2.80 0.50 2.41
C VAL A 234 1.31 0.16 2.23
N SER A 235 0.58 0.98 1.47
CA SER A 235 -0.85 0.74 1.20
C SER A 235 -1.06 -0.46 0.29
N GLY A 236 -0.16 -0.73 -0.64
CA GLY A 236 -0.15 -1.93 -1.50
C GLY A 236 0.20 -3.21 -0.73
N GLY A 237 0.87 -3.07 0.41
CA GLY A 237 1.11 -4.13 1.39
C GLY A 237 -0.01 -4.29 2.43
N THR A 238 -1.17 -3.63 2.29
CA THR A 238 -2.21 -3.65 3.33
C THR A 238 -3.60 -3.82 2.73
N VAL A 239 -4.36 -4.78 3.28
CA VAL A 239 -5.79 -5.00 3.00
C VAL A 239 -6.60 -4.64 4.25
N VAL A 240 -7.73 -3.99 4.06
CA VAL A 240 -8.71 -3.76 5.14
C VAL A 240 -9.53 -5.03 5.32
N GLY A 241 -9.54 -5.57 6.55
CA GLY A 241 -10.21 -6.82 6.89
C GLY A 241 -9.26 -8.02 6.95
N GLU A 242 -9.84 -9.18 7.14
CA GLU A 242 -9.11 -10.44 7.25
C GLU A 242 -8.96 -11.12 5.88
N VAL A 243 -7.76 -11.62 5.60
CA VAL A 243 -7.44 -12.35 4.37
C VAL A 243 -7.18 -13.82 4.71
N ASN A 244 -7.82 -14.71 3.98
CA ASN A 244 -7.57 -16.14 4.08
C ASN A 244 -6.53 -16.58 3.03
N PHE A 245 -5.27 -16.68 3.43
CA PHE A 245 -4.20 -17.13 2.53
C PHE A 245 -4.32 -18.62 2.13
N ASN A 246 -5.07 -19.43 2.87
CA ASN A 246 -5.29 -20.83 2.52
C ASN A 246 -6.45 -21.03 1.52
N ALA A 247 -7.00 -19.94 0.99
CA ALA A 247 -8.01 -20.04 -0.06
C ALA A 247 -7.40 -20.73 -1.30
N PRO A 248 -8.14 -21.64 -1.97
CA PRO A 248 -7.66 -22.25 -3.21
C PRO A 248 -7.49 -21.23 -4.33
N TRP A 249 -8.24 -20.14 -4.28
CA TRP A 249 -8.17 -18.99 -5.18
C TRP A 249 -8.85 -17.80 -4.54
N ALA A 250 -8.17 -16.65 -4.51
CA ALA A 250 -8.77 -15.37 -4.07
C ALA A 250 -8.02 -14.17 -4.65
N VAL A 251 -8.74 -13.05 -4.79
CA VAL A 251 -8.18 -11.74 -5.14
C VAL A 251 -8.64 -10.71 -4.12
N HIS A 252 -7.72 -9.93 -3.61
CA HIS A 252 -8.01 -8.85 -2.66
C HIS A 252 -7.45 -7.52 -3.16
N ALA A 253 -8.30 -6.49 -3.17
CA ALA A 253 -7.85 -5.13 -3.40
C ALA A 253 -7.15 -4.59 -2.15
N THR A 254 -6.02 -3.92 -2.34
CA THR A 254 -5.28 -3.28 -1.26
C THR A 254 -5.72 -1.82 -1.06
N GLN A 255 -5.21 -1.17 -0.02
CA GLN A 255 -5.57 0.21 0.31
C GLN A 255 -5.12 1.25 -0.72
N ASP A 256 -4.12 0.97 -1.54
CA ASP A 256 -3.72 1.90 -2.61
C ASP A 256 -4.69 1.93 -3.79
N GLY A 257 -5.60 0.95 -3.84
CA GLY A 257 -6.63 0.82 -4.86
C GLY A 257 -6.12 0.46 -6.26
N GLY A 258 -4.83 0.17 -6.41
CA GLY A 258 -4.21 -0.23 -7.68
C GLY A 258 -3.43 -1.54 -7.58
N THR A 259 -3.00 -1.91 -6.38
CA THR A 259 -2.38 -3.20 -6.08
C THR A 259 -3.46 -4.22 -5.69
N TYR A 260 -3.36 -5.42 -6.22
CA TYR A 260 -4.22 -6.56 -5.87
C TYR A 260 -3.36 -7.73 -5.43
N TRP A 261 -3.76 -8.40 -4.36
CA TRP A 261 -3.15 -9.66 -3.95
C TRP A 261 -3.87 -10.81 -4.62
N PHE A 262 -3.13 -11.64 -5.30
CA PHE A 262 -3.60 -12.90 -5.86
C PHE A 262 -3.14 -14.03 -4.94
N ILE A 263 -4.09 -14.79 -4.41
CA ILE A 263 -3.84 -15.84 -3.42
C ILE A 263 -4.21 -17.17 -4.03
N LYS A 264 -3.34 -18.16 -3.82
CA LYS A 264 -3.54 -19.54 -4.25
C LYS A 264 -2.86 -20.49 -3.27
N ASP A 265 -3.65 -21.32 -2.58
CA ASP A 265 -3.17 -22.45 -1.78
C ASP A 265 -2.01 -22.12 -0.82
N GLY A 266 -2.13 -21.06 -0.03
CA GLY A 266 -1.11 -20.65 0.94
C GLY A 266 -0.01 -19.74 0.35
N LYS A 267 -0.06 -19.46 -0.93
CA LYS A 267 0.90 -18.59 -1.63
C LYS A 267 0.22 -17.34 -2.14
N MET A 268 1.01 -16.31 -2.39
CA MET A 268 0.51 -15.08 -2.96
C MET A 268 1.45 -14.47 -3.99
N THR A 269 0.90 -13.64 -4.84
CA THR A 269 1.61 -12.68 -5.68
C THR A 269 0.81 -11.38 -5.77
N THR A 270 1.33 -10.37 -6.45
CA THR A 270 0.57 -9.15 -6.76
C THR A 270 0.27 -9.07 -8.25
N ASN A 271 -0.76 -8.27 -8.58
CA ASN A 271 -1.08 -8.01 -10.00
C ASN A 271 0.13 -7.49 -10.79
N TYR A 272 0.99 -6.67 -10.19
CA TYR A 272 2.17 -6.13 -10.89
C TYR A 272 3.19 -7.23 -11.20
N VAL A 273 3.49 -8.10 -10.25
CA VAL A 273 4.35 -9.27 -10.49
C VAL A 273 3.69 -10.20 -11.50
N PHE A 274 2.40 -10.46 -11.36
CA PHE A 274 1.65 -11.29 -12.29
C PHE A 274 1.65 -10.72 -13.72
N ASN A 275 1.46 -9.41 -13.88
CA ASN A 275 1.46 -8.74 -15.18
C ASN A 275 2.84 -8.77 -15.88
N SER A 276 3.93 -8.96 -15.12
CA SER A 276 5.28 -9.03 -15.69
C SER A 276 5.48 -10.21 -16.66
N VAL A 277 4.60 -11.20 -16.61
CA VAL A 277 4.60 -12.35 -17.53
C VAL A 277 3.75 -12.15 -18.78
N LEU A 278 3.10 -10.99 -18.94
CA LEU A 278 2.46 -10.66 -20.20
C LEU A 278 3.49 -10.77 -21.33
N GLY A 279 3.21 -11.62 -22.31
CA GLY A 279 4.13 -11.91 -23.40
C GLY A 279 5.16 -13.01 -23.16
N GLN A 280 5.09 -13.71 -22.03
CA GLN A 280 5.87 -14.92 -21.75
C GLN A 280 4.96 -16.15 -21.72
N ASP A 281 5.57 -17.35 -21.76
CA ASP A 281 4.80 -18.59 -21.59
C ASP A 281 4.25 -18.69 -20.15
N PRO A 282 2.93 -18.58 -19.94
CA PRO A 282 2.36 -18.56 -18.61
C PRO A 282 2.54 -19.90 -17.86
N GLN A 283 2.61 -21.01 -18.55
CA GLN A 283 2.72 -22.34 -17.95
C GLN A 283 4.02 -22.55 -17.16
N THR A 284 5.11 -21.97 -17.65
CA THR A 284 6.44 -22.13 -17.06
C THR A 284 6.77 -21.05 -16.03
N VAL A 285 6.29 -19.83 -16.25
CA VAL A 285 6.72 -18.65 -15.46
C VAL A 285 5.79 -18.40 -14.27
N ILE A 286 4.47 -18.49 -14.45
CA ILE A 286 3.53 -18.11 -13.40
C ILE A 286 3.72 -18.88 -12.07
N PRO A 287 4.00 -20.19 -12.04
CA PRO A 287 4.26 -20.89 -10.78
C PRO A 287 5.37 -20.28 -9.93
N THR A 288 6.36 -19.65 -10.56
CA THR A 288 7.49 -19.00 -9.87
C THR A 288 7.17 -17.63 -9.30
N LEU A 289 6.02 -17.06 -9.66
CA LEU A 289 5.61 -15.73 -9.22
C LEU A 289 4.90 -15.72 -7.87
N PHE A 290 4.52 -16.89 -7.35
CA PHE A 290 3.84 -17.01 -6.08
C PHE A 290 4.83 -17.35 -4.97
N THR A 291 4.81 -16.55 -3.91
CA THR A 291 5.63 -16.73 -2.72
C THR A 291 4.78 -17.22 -1.54
N GLU A 292 5.38 -18.02 -0.68
CA GLU A 292 4.76 -18.42 0.58
C GLU A 292 4.66 -17.21 1.51
N VAL A 293 3.58 -17.15 2.29
CA VAL A 293 3.38 -16.16 3.33
C VAL A 293 3.37 -16.83 4.68
N LYS A 294 3.97 -16.16 5.67
CA LYS A 294 4.07 -16.67 7.03
C LYS A 294 3.54 -15.62 8.00
N GLU A 295 2.67 -16.02 8.92
CA GLU A 295 2.17 -15.12 9.94
C GLU A 295 3.30 -14.69 10.90
N VAL A 296 3.38 -13.39 11.14
CA VAL A 296 4.29 -12.78 12.12
C VAL A 296 3.53 -12.61 13.41
N THR A 297 3.79 -13.49 14.37
CA THR A 297 3.12 -13.48 15.66
C THR A 297 3.77 -12.50 16.65
N ASN A 298 3.01 -12.09 17.64
CA ASN A 298 3.52 -11.32 18.75
C ASN A 298 4.20 -12.26 19.77
N ASP A 299 5.53 -12.24 19.82
CA ASP A 299 6.34 -13.09 20.71
C ASP A 299 6.07 -12.83 22.22
N GLY A 300 5.38 -11.74 22.52
CA GLY A 300 4.92 -11.42 23.88
C GLY A 300 3.67 -12.18 24.32
N GLY A 301 3.12 -13.05 23.47
CA GLY A 301 2.01 -13.95 23.81
C GLY A 301 0.61 -13.37 23.58
N GLY A 302 0.47 -12.43 22.65
CA GLY A 302 -0.83 -11.87 22.23
C GLY A 302 -1.02 -11.88 20.72
N VAL A 303 -2.26 -11.58 20.30
CA VAL A 303 -2.56 -11.20 18.92
C VAL A 303 -2.35 -9.72 18.73
N TRP A 304 -2.13 -9.29 17.49
CA TRP A 304 -2.14 -7.86 17.17
C TRP A 304 -3.56 -7.32 17.33
N THR A 305 -3.70 -6.18 18.00
CA THR A 305 -5.02 -5.69 18.46
C THR A 305 -5.94 -5.24 17.32
N ASN A 306 -5.38 -4.93 16.17
CA ASN A 306 -6.12 -4.44 15.01
C ASN A 306 -5.84 -5.22 13.73
N GLY A 307 -5.52 -6.51 13.82
CA GLY A 307 -5.42 -7.36 12.65
C GLY A 307 -4.35 -8.45 12.70
N LYS A 308 -3.86 -8.81 11.52
CA LYS A 308 -2.82 -9.83 11.33
C LYS A 308 -1.69 -9.29 10.49
N VAL A 309 -0.48 -9.76 10.76
CA VAL A 309 0.73 -9.40 10.02
C VAL A 309 1.34 -10.67 9.41
N TYR A 310 1.74 -10.57 8.17
CA TYR A 310 2.40 -11.65 7.44
C TYR A 310 3.69 -11.14 6.81
N GLU A 311 4.67 -12.02 6.69
CA GLU A 311 5.89 -11.83 5.90
C GLU A 311 5.90 -12.77 4.70
N TYR A 312 6.73 -12.45 3.71
CA TYR A 312 6.95 -13.23 2.51
C TYR A 312 8.46 -13.34 2.21
N GLU A 313 8.84 -14.21 1.28
CA GLU A 313 10.25 -14.39 0.93
C GLU A 313 10.83 -13.12 0.31
N SER A 314 12.00 -12.72 0.81
CA SER A 314 12.62 -11.44 0.45
C SER A 314 13.06 -11.32 -1.01
N ASP A 315 13.24 -12.45 -1.71
CA ASP A 315 13.66 -12.47 -3.12
C ASP A 315 12.67 -11.77 -4.06
N PHE A 316 11.43 -11.60 -3.61
CA PHE A 316 10.41 -10.82 -4.34
C PHE A 316 10.59 -9.29 -4.22
N GLY A 317 11.49 -8.82 -3.35
CA GLY A 317 11.66 -7.39 -3.11
C GLY A 317 10.42 -6.75 -2.45
N VAL A 318 10.23 -5.46 -2.69
CA VAL A 318 9.10 -4.69 -2.16
C VAL A 318 7.93 -4.75 -3.13
N PHE A 319 6.78 -5.27 -2.69
CA PHE A 319 5.55 -5.20 -3.46
C PHE A 319 5.05 -3.75 -3.57
N GLY A 320 4.49 -3.38 -4.74
CA GLY A 320 4.01 -2.04 -4.99
C GLY A 320 5.07 -1.07 -5.55
N LYS A 321 6.32 -1.49 -5.71
CA LYS A 321 7.31 -0.75 -6.50
C LYS A 321 6.91 -0.83 -7.98
N LEU A 322 6.71 0.32 -8.62
CA LEU A 322 6.26 0.38 -10.02
C LEU A 322 7.39 0.53 -11.03
N ASP A 323 8.61 0.71 -10.56
CA ASP A 323 9.78 0.89 -11.42
C ASP A 323 10.05 -0.37 -12.25
N GLY A 324 10.28 -0.18 -13.54
CA GLY A 324 10.55 -1.27 -14.48
C GLY A 324 9.31 -2.02 -14.98
N LEU A 325 8.09 -1.62 -14.58
CA LEU A 325 6.87 -2.16 -15.14
C LEU A 325 6.60 -1.56 -16.52
N GLU A 326 6.37 -2.41 -17.49
CA GLU A 326 6.07 -1.98 -18.86
C GLU A 326 4.71 -1.25 -18.93
N TYR A 327 3.72 -1.73 -18.16
CA TYR A 327 2.38 -1.14 -18.12
C TYR A 327 1.82 -1.09 -16.70
N THR A 328 1.38 0.10 -16.28
CA THR A 328 0.66 0.32 -15.01
C THR A 328 -0.84 0.58 -15.22
N SER A 329 -1.25 0.83 -16.47
CA SER A 329 -2.62 1.15 -16.86
C SER A 329 -3.08 0.23 -18.00
N LEU A 330 -4.29 -0.33 -17.86
CA LEU A 330 -4.94 -1.14 -18.89
C LEU A 330 -5.11 -0.34 -20.20
N LYS A 331 -5.54 0.91 -20.08
CA LYS A 331 -5.76 1.78 -21.24
C LYS A 331 -4.45 2.08 -21.97
N THR A 332 -3.38 2.37 -21.24
CA THR A 332 -2.04 2.58 -21.82
C THR A 332 -1.57 1.31 -22.53
N MET A 333 -1.74 0.16 -21.90
CA MET A 333 -1.38 -1.12 -22.50
C MET A 333 -2.14 -1.35 -23.82
N LEU A 334 -3.47 -1.22 -23.84
CA LEU A 334 -4.30 -1.42 -25.03
C LEU A 334 -3.95 -0.45 -26.18
N THR A 335 -3.46 0.74 -25.87
CA THR A 335 -3.01 1.69 -26.90
C THR A 335 -1.61 1.39 -27.45
N SER A 336 -0.74 0.75 -26.66
CA SER A 336 0.69 0.64 -26.93
C SER A 336 1.14 -0.73 -27.45
N ILE A 337 0.40 -1.81 -27.12
CA ILE A 337 0.77 -3.17 -27.54
C ILE A 337 0.93 -3.25 -29.06
N GLY A 338 2.11 -3.68 -29.50
CA GLY A 338 2.47 -3.80 -30.91
C GLY A 338 2.92 -5.19 -31.37
N GLU A 339 2.99 -6.17 -30.44
CA GLU A 339 3.58 -7.48 -30.72
C GLU A 339 2.65 -8.64 -30.36
N THR A 340 2.71 -9.71 -31.18
CA THR A 340 1.93 -10.94 -31.00
C THR A 340 2.29 -11.75 -29.76
N LYS A 341 3.43 -11.49 -29.14
CA LYS A 341 3.77 -12.09 -27.83
C LYS A 341 2.73 -11.78 -26.74
N TYR A 342 2.02 -10.63 -26.86
CA TYR A 342 0.93 -10.29 -25.95
C TYR A 342 -0.35 -10.99 -26.35
N PRO A 343 -1.03 -11.71 -25.44
CA PRO A 343 -2.18 -12.56 -25.79
C PRO A 343 -3.42 -11.77 -26.24
N ASN A 344 -3.43 -10.47 -26.06
CA ASN A 344 -4.49 -9.52 -26.42
C ASN A 344 -4.06 -8.53 -27.52
N PHE A 345 -2.98 -8.82 -28.27
CA PHE A 345 -2.47 -7.97 -29.34
C PHE A 345 -3.52 -7.70 -30.43
N VAL A 346 -4.17 -8.77 -30.94
CA VAL A 346 -5.14 -8.62 -32.05
C VAL A 346 -6.32 -7.76 -31.62
N PHE A 347 -6.78 -7.92 -30.38
CA PHE A 347 -7.85 -7.09 -29.84
C PHE A 347 -7.46 -5.60 -29.79
N ALA A 348 -6.28 -5.32 -29.21
CA ALA A 348 -5.74 -3.96 -29.15
C ALA A 348 -5.51 -3.35 -30.54
N TYR A 349 -5.02 -4.16 -31.49
CA TYR A 349 -4.90 -3.75 -32.89
C TYR A 349 -6.24 -3.36 -33.49
N LEU A 350 -7.28 -4.18 -33.35
CA LEU A 350 -8.62 -3.90 -33.84
C LEU A 350 -9.26 -2.66 -33.19
N MET A 351 -9.01 -2.44 -31.89
CA MET A 351 -9.45 -1.21 -31.21
C MET A 351 -8.86 0.05 -31.84
N ARG A 352 -7.58 0.01 -32.21
CA ARG A 352 -6.92 1.12 -32.94
C ARG A 352 -7.54 1.33 -34.32
N GLN A 353 -7.80 0.25 -35.03
CA GLN A 353 -8.45 0.32 -36.36
C GLN A 353 -9.90 0.87 -36.29
N ALA A 354 -10.60 0.58 -35.20
CA ALA A 354 -11.95 1.06 -34.94
C ALA A 354 -12.01 2.51 -34.42
N GLU A 355 -10.86 3.10 -34.10
CA GLU A 355 -10.75 4.45 -33.50
C GLU A 355 -11.57 4.60 -32.21
N ILE A 356 -11.59 3.56 -31.34
CA ILE A 356 -12.26 3.62 -30.04
C ILE A 356 -11.60 4.67 -29.13
N PHE A 357 -10.38 5.01 -29.41
CA PHE A 357 -9.66 6.11 -28.78
C PHE A 357 -8.94 6.95 -29.84
N ALA A 358 -8.78 8.22 -29.55
CA ALA A 358 -8.09 9.19 -30.42
C ALA A 358 -7.25 10.14 -29.58
N THR A 359 -6.17 10.65 -30.15
CA THR A 359 -5.41 11.73 -29.54
C THR A 359 -6.01 13.07 -29.96
N ILE A 360 -6.58 13.82 -29.02
CA ILE A 360 -7.16 15.13 -29.23
C ILE A 360 -6.33 16.13 -28.43
N ASP A 361 -5.72 17.11 -29.10
CA ASP A 361 -4.84 18.13 -28.49
C ASP A 361 -3.73 17.52 -27.60
N GLY A 362 -3.16 16.38 -28.02
CA GLY A 362 -2.11 15.68 -27.27
C GLY A 362 -2.62 14.81 -26.12
N VAL A 363 -3.92 14.79 -25.86
CA VAL A 363 -4.55 13.99 -24.82
C VAL A 363 -5.23 12.77 -25.43
N LEU A 364 -4.98 11.59 -24.87
CA LEU A 364 -5.65 10.35 -25.29
C LEU A 364 -7.09 10.34 -24.77
N ALA A 365 -8.04 10.50 -25.68
CA ALA A 365 -9.48 10.44 -25.42
C ALA A 365 -10.03 9.06 -25.79
N TRP A 366 -10.76 8.47 -24.89
CA TRP A 366 -11.45 7.18 -25.05
C TRP A 366 -12.93 7.39 -25.32
N ASP A 367 -13.57 6.40 -25.94
CA ASP A 367 -15.04 6.38 -26.02
C ASP A 367 -15.61 6.58 -24.61
N TYR A 368 -16.60 7.46 -24.48
CA TYR A 368 -17.21 7.82 -23.20
C TYR A 368 -17.79 6.62 -22.42
N ARG A 369 -18.16 5.55 -23.15
CA ARG A 369 -18.66 4.29 -22.58
C ARG A 369 -17.58 3.52 -21.83
N LEU A 370 -16.31 3.84 -22.01
CA LEU A 370 -15.15 3.28 -21.31
C LEU A 370 -14.57 4.24 -20.27
N ALA A 371 -15.37 5.20 -19.79
CA ALA A 371 -14.94 6.11 -18.75
C ALA A 371 -14.78 5.39 -17.40
N GLY A 372 -13.77 5.82 -16.60
CA GLY A 372 -13.49 5.26 -15.29
C GLY A 372 -12.77 3.91 -15.32
N ARG A 373 -12.90 3.16 -14.24
CA ARG A 373 -12.39 1.78 -14.12
C ARG A 373 -13.27 0.83 -14.94
N LEU A 374 -12.65 -0.17 -15.52
CA LEU A 374 -13.37 -1.13 -16.35
C LEU A 374 -12.81 -2.55 -16.20
N ILE A 375 -13.64 -3.53 -16.52
CA ILE A 375 -13.21 -4.90 -16.67
C ILE A 375 -13.45 -5.36 -18.11
N GLY A 376 -12.45 -6.00 -18.72
CA GLY A 376 -12.50 -6.54 -20.06
C GLY A 376 -12.54 -8.07 -20.05
N PHE A 377 -13.31 -8.66 -20.97
CA PHE A 377 -13.24 -10.09 -21.31
C PHE A 377 -12.72 -10.19 -22.74
N ILE A 378 -11.41 -10.24 -22.87
CA ILE A 378 -10.72 -10.04 -24.15
C ILE A 378 -10.46 -11.41 -24.80
N PRO A 379 -10.96 -11.67 -26.01
CA PRO A 379 -10.62 -12.90 -26.73
C PRO A 379 -9.12 -13.00 -26.98
N THR A 380 -8.58 -14.22 -26.90
CA THR A 380 -7.19 -14.49 -27.25
C THR A 380 -6.90 -14.14 -28.71
N ASN A 381 -5.62 -14.00 -29.03
CA ASN A 381 -5.19 -13.75 -30.42
C ASN A 381 -5.70 -14.84 -31.36
N GLU A 382 -5.66 -16.09 -30.92
CA GLU A 382 -6.12 -17.27 -31.70
C GLU A 382 -7.63 -17.22 -31.95
N ALA A 383 -8.42 -16.88 -30.93
CA ALA A 383 -9.88 -16.78 -31.04
C ALA A 383 -10.27 -15.66 -32.01
N LEU A 384 -9.56 -14.51 -31.97
CA LEU A 384 -9.81 -13.42 -32.88
C LEU A 384 -9.33 -13.73 -34.30
N LYS A 385 -8.18 -14.41 -34.46
CA LYS A 385 -7.72 -14.86 -35.76
C LYS A 385 -8.72 -15.81 -36.41
N GLU A 386 -9.18 -16.83 -35.67
CA GLU A 386 -10.22 -17.75 -36.14
C GLU A 386 -11.52 -17.01 -36.55
N ALA A 387 -11.92 -16.01 -35.77
CA ALA A 387 -13.10 -15.22 -36.09
C ALA A 387 -12.90 -14.32 -37.34
N LEU A 388 -11.71 -13.77 -37.56
CA LEU A 388 -11.37 -13.04 -38.79
C LEU A 388 -11.37 -13.97 -40.00
N ASP A 389 -10.70 -15.13 -39.90
CA ASP A 389 -10.62 -16.12 -40.99
C ASP A 389 -12.03 -16.62 -41.46
N ASN A 390 -13.02 -16.53 -40.58
CA ASN A 390 -14.38 -16.97 -40.83
C ASN A 390 -15.38 -15.81 -41.03
N ASP A 391 -14.91 -14.56 -41.27
CA ASP A 391 -15.73 -13.37 -41.47
C ASP A 391 -16.74 -13.10 -40.30
N ARG A 392 -16.40 -13.50 -39.09
CA ARG A 392 -17.28 -13.37 -37.91
C ARG A 392 -17.14 -12.04 -37.17
N ILE A 393 -16.14 -11.21 -37.51
CA ILE A 393 -15.97 -9.89 -36.90
C ILE A 393 -16.65 -8.82 -37.71
N PRO A 394 -17.72 -8.18 -37.19
CA PRO A 394 -18.46 -7.17 -37.94
C PRO A 394 -17.59 -5.97 -38.36
N GLY A 395 -17.70 -5.53 -39.60
CA GLY A 395 -16.97 -4.37 -40.11
C GLY A 395 -15.52 -4.63 -40.49
N VAL A 396 -15.09 -5.88 -40.53
CA VAL A 396 -13.73 -6.29 -40.94
C VAL A 396 -13.81 -7.45 -41.92
N LYS A 397 -12.95 -7.43 -42.92
CA LYS A 397 -12.69 -8.58 -43.81
C LYS A 397 -11.21 -8.79 -43.94
N GLY A 398 -10.79 -10.07 -43.81
CA GLY A 398 -9.40 -10.45 -43.93
C GLY A 398 -8.91 -11.25 -42.75
N THR A 399 -7.59 -11.45 -42.66
CA THR A 399 -6.91 -12.27 -41.63
C THR A 399 -5.70 -11.57 -41.06
N ILE A 400 -5.12 -12.13 -39.98
CA ILE A 400 -3.89 -11.70 -39.36
C ILE A 400 -2.95 -12.92 -39.24
N ASP A 401 -1.71 -12.78 -39.68
CA ASP A 401 -0.68 -13.81 -39.56
C ASP A 401 0.06 -13.73 -38.21
N LEU A 402 -0.35 -14.56 -37.25
CA LEU A 402 0.24 -14.60 -35.90
C LEU A 402 1.67 -15.15 -35.86
N SER A 403 2.21 -15.68 -36.95
CA SER A 403 3.61 -16.10 -37.01
C SER A 403 4.59 -14.92 -37.06
N LEU A 404 4.11 -13.75 -37.41
CA LEU A 404 4.88 -12.51 -37.43
C LEU A 404 4.84 -11.82 -36.04
N PRO A 405 5.91 -11.16 -35.60
CA PRO A 405 5.94 -10.48 -34.31
C PRO A 405 5.00 -9.27 -34.25
N SER A 406 4.82 -8.54 -35.35
CA SER A 406 3.98 -7.33 -35.43
C SER A 406 3.19 -7.32 -36.74
N PRO A 407 2.20 -8.22 -36.90
CA PRO A 407 1.45 -8.33 -38.14
C PRO A 407 0.43 -7.20 -38.31
N THR A 408 0.05 -6.97 -39.53
CA THR A 408 -1.08 -6.12 -39.91
C THR A 408 -2.22 -6.94 -40.50
N LEU A 409 -3.42 -6.38 -40.51
CA LEU A 409 -4.55 -6.99 -41.14
C LEU A 409 -4.29 -7.15 -42.65
N GLN A 410 -4.37 -8.39 -43.13
CA GLN A 410 -4.37 -8.72 -44.57
C GLN A 410 -5.82 -8.68 -45.04
N GLY A 411 -6.28 -7.47 -45.38
CA GLY A 411 -7.65 -7.16 -45.68
C GLY A 411 -8.00 -5.71 -45.39
N GLU A 412 -9.24 -5.42 -45.09
CA GLU A 412 -9.72 -4.05 -44.84
C GLU A 412 -10.73 -3.96 -43.69
N VAL A 413 -10.74 -2.81 -43.02
CA VAL A 413 -11.84 -2.42 -42.12
C VAL A 413 -12.90 -1.74 -42.96
N THR A 414 -13.97 -2.47 -43.25
CA THR A 414 -15.09 -2.01 -44.09
C THR A 414 -16.02 -1.03 -43.40
N ASN A 415 -16.09 -1.12 -42.05
CA ASN A 415 -16.93 -0.22 -41.23
C ASN A 415 -16.38 -0.08 -39.82
N LYS A 416 -15.63 1.01 -39.54
CA LYS A 416 -15.03 1.30 -38.26
C LYS A 416 -16.04 1.39 -37.11
N ARG A 417 -17.20 2.00 -37.35
CA ARG A 417 -18.23 2.14 -36.34
C ARG A 417 -18.79 0.79 -35.91
N LEU A 418 -19.07 -0.08 -36.88
CA LEU A 418 -19.62 -1.41 -36.61
C LEU A 418 -18.59 -2.27 -35.83
N LEU A 419 -17.30 -2.17 -36.21
CA LEU A 419 -16.21 -2.80 -35.48
C LEU A 419 -16.11 -2.25 -34.07
N GLY A 420 -16.20 -0.94 -33.88
CA GLY A 420 -16.16 -0.31 -32.58
C GLY A 420 -17.29 -0.78 -31.65
N GLU A 421 -18.53 -0.77 -32.14
CA GLU A 421 -19.69 -1.30 -31.40
C GLU A 421 -19.50 -2.78 -31.00
N TYR A 422 -18.93 -3.58 -31.89
CA TYR A 422 -18.63 -4.98 -31.59
C TYR A 422 -17.59 -5.14 -30.48
N LEU A 423 -16.48 -4.40 -30.55
CA LEU A 423 -15.39 -4.48 -29.56
C LEU A 423 -15.82 -3.96 -28.17
N LEU A 424 -16.71 -2.99 -28.09
CA LEU A 424 -17.25 -2.48 -26.85
C LEU A 424 -18.09 -3.51 -26.08
N ASN A 425 -18.57 -4.57 -26.74
CA ASN A 425 -19.30 -5.64 -26.06
C ASN A 425 -18.44 -6.40 -25.04
N TYR A 426 -17.12 -6.30 -25.13
CA TYR A 426 -16.18 -7.01 -24.26
C TYR A 426 -15.83 -6.26 -22.96
N PHE A 427 -16.41 -5.07 -22.75
CA PHE A 427 -16.12 -4.25 -21.59
C PHE A 427 -17.34 -4.04 -20.70
N PHE A 428 -17.06 -3.96 -19.40
CA PHE A 428 -18.01 -3.60 -18.35
C PHE A 428 -17.47 -2.39 -17.58
N THR A 429 -18.35 -1.47 -17.22
CA THR A 429 -18.02 -0.25 -16.50
C THR A 429 -18.82 -0.17 -15.19
N PRO A 430 -18.47 0.72 -14.26
CA PRO A 430 -19.18 0.88 -12.99
C PRO A 430 -20.68 1.10 -13.10
N THR A 431 -21.13 1.68 -14.20
CA THR A 431 -22.55 1.97 -14.44
C THR A 431 -23.38 0.70 -14.68
N ASN A 432 -22.76 -0.34 -15.19
CA ASN A 432 -23.44 -1.51 -15.75
C ASN A 432 -23.12 -2.83 -15.06
N ALA A 433 -22.08 -2.85 -14.22
CA ALA A 433 -21.61 -4.05 -13.55
C ALA A 433 -20.88 -3.70 -12.25
N PRO A 434 -20.61 -4.67 -11.35
CA PRO A 434 -19.97 -4.43 -10.05
C PRO A 434 -18.46 -4.17 -10.18
N VAL A 435 -18.08 -3.12 -10.91
CA VAL A 435 -16.68 -2.64 -11.02
C VAL A 435 -16.45 -1.44 -10.11
N ALA A 436 -17.54 -0.84 -9.59
CA ALA A 436 -17.51 0.41 -8.84
C ALA A 436 -16.91 0.27 -7.44
N SER A 437 -17.04 -0.89 -6.83
CA SER A 437 -16.56 -1.18 -5.47
C SER A 437 -15.03 -1.29 -5.35
N GLY A 438 -14.30 -1.04 -6.42
CA GLY A 438 -12.85 -1.22 -6.46
C GLY A 438 -12.43 -2.65 -6.76
N CYS A 439 -13.37 -3.51 -7.14
CA CYS A 439 -13.13 -4.91 -7.51
C CYS A 439 -13.31 -5.11 -9.02
N PRO A 440 -12.35 -4.67 -9.87
CA PRO A 440 -12.44 -4.84 -11.32
C PRO A 440 -11.99 -6.25 -11.74
N TYR A 441 -12.40 -7.28 -11.02
CA TYR A 441 -11.99 -8.66 -11.27
C TYR A 441 -13.11 -9.64 -10.96
N LEU A 442 -13.08 -10.79 -11.62
CA LEU A 442 -13.99 -11.90 -11.35
C LEU A 442 -13.62 -12.59 -10.03
N GLY A 443 -14.60 -13.29 -9.44
CA GLY A 443 -14.41 -14.01 -8.18
C GLY A 443 -14.49 -13.13 -6.94
N SER A 444 -14.69 -11.81 -7.09
CA SER A 444 -15.04 -10.96 -5.96
C SER A 444 -16.45 -11.28 -5.47
N PRO A 445 -16.79 -10.97 -4.21
CA PRO A 445 -18.15 -11.14 -3.68
C PRO A 445 -19.22 -10.36 -4.49
N ASP A 446 -18.80 -9.36 -5.26
CA ASP A 446 -19.69 -8.53 -6.08
C ASP A 446 -20.10 -9.22 -7.40
N TRP A 447 -19.36 -10.21 -7.87
CA TRP A 447 -19.64 -10.96 -9.09
C TRP A 447 -20.29 -12.30 -8.79
N LEU A 448 -21.60 -12.34 -8.81
CA LEU A 448 -22.39 -13.58 -8.68
C LEU A 448 -22.85 -14.06 -10.04
N SER A 449 -23.03 -15.37 -10.20
CA SER A 449 -23.66 -15.90 -11.42
C SER A 449 -25.00 -15.20 -11.69
N GLY A 450 -25.16 -14.65 -12.89
CA GLY A 450 -26.32 -13.82 -13.21
C GLY A 450 -26.19 -13.11 -14.56
N GLU A 451 -27.02 -12.12 -14.74
CA GLU A 451 -27.04 -11.27 -15.93
C GLU A 451 -26.49 -9.89 -15.60
N TYR A 452 -25.52 -9.43 -16.39
CA TYR A 452 -24.92 -8.11 -16.30
C TYR A 452 -25.05 -7.41 -17.67
N ARG A 453 -24.89 -6.08 -17.66
CA ARG A 453 -24.90 -5.31 -18.91
C ARG A 453 -23.51 -4.82 -19.26
N ASN A 454 -23.09 -5.02 -20.49
CA ASN A 454 -21.82 -4.53 -21.01
C ASN A 454 -21.87 -3.02 -21.34
N SER A 455 -20.77 -2.46 -21.85
CA SER A 455 -20.66 -1.04 -22.20
C SER A 455 -21.66 -0.58 -23.29
N ASN A 456 -22.18 -1.49 -24.07
CA ASN A 456 -23.27 -1.23 -25.04
C ASN A 456 -24.67 -1.44 -24.42
N ASN A 457 -24.78 -1.65 -23.13
CA ASN A 457 -26.01 -1.94 -22.42
C ASN A 457 -26.69 -3.26 -22.88
N ILE A 458 -25.95 -4.18 -23.48
CA ILE A 458 -26.43 -5.50 -23.91
C ILE A 458 -26.27 -6.49 -22.77
N PRO A 459 -27.28 -7.34 -22.48
CA PRO A 459 -27.18 -8.36 -21.46
C PRO A 459 -26.11 -9.40 -21.79
N VAL A 460 -25.31 -9.72 -20.78
CA VAL A 460 -24.31 -10.79 -20.78
C VAL A 460 -24.58 -11.69 -19.59
N LYS A 461 -24.79 -12.97 -19.86
CA LYS A 461 -24.93 -13.96 -18.81
C LYS A 461 -23.55 -14.38 -18.34
N TYR A 462 -23.27 -14.17 -17.07
CA TYR A 462 -22.08 -14.62 -16.37
C TYR A 462 -22.39 -15.85 -15.54
N THR A 463 -21.58 -16.88 -15.65
CA THR A 463 -21.73 -18.11 -14.89
C THR A 463 -20.38 -18.51 -14.31
N ASP A 464 -20.32 -18.61 -12.98
CA ASP A 464 -19.20 -19.16 -12.24
C ASP A 464 -19.67 -20.41 -11.51
N ASN A 465 -19.03 -21.56 -11.76
CA ASN A 465 -19.34 -22.84 -11.13
C ASN A 465 -18.20 -23.30 -10.18
N GLY A 466 -17.30 -22.39 -9.81
CA GLY A 466 -16.15 -22.66 -8.96
C GLY A 466 -14.95 -23.28 -9.68
N ALA A 467 -15.16 -23.96 -10.82
CA ALA A 467 -14.09 -24.57 -11.62
C ALA A 467 -13.84 -23.82 -12.93
N SER A 468 -14.86 -23.16 -13.45
CA SER A 468 -14.77 -22.40 -14.69
C SER A 468 -15.74 -21.23 -14.69
N ILE A 469 -15.34 -20.19 -15.39
CA ILE A 469 -16.12 -18.97 -15.60
C ILE A 469 -16.46 -18.89 -17.08
N THR A 470 -17.74 -18.62 -17.41
CA THR A 470 -18.22 -18.47 -18.77
C THR A 470 -19.10 -17.24 -18.93
N LEU A 471 -19.06 -16.65 -20.13
CA LEU A 471 -19.87 -15.50 -20.52
C LEU A 471 -20.61 -15.81 -21.82
N GLN A 472 -21.84 -15.30 -21.92
CA GLN A 472 -22.67 -15.43 -23.12
C GLN A 472 -23.34 -14.09 -23.41
N LEU A 473 -23.09 -13.51 -24.59
CA LEU A 473 -23.73 -12.27 -25.02
C LEU A 473 -25.16 -12.59 -25.51
N GLN A 474 -26.14 -11.73 -25.18
CA GLN A 474 -27.48 -11.84 -25.69
C GLN A 474 -27.57 -11.23 -27.11
N ASN A 475 -28.07 -12.00 -28.04
CA ASN A 475 -28.42 -11.50 -29.39
C ASN A 475 -29.65 -10.59 -29.29
N GLN A 476 -29.50 -9.33 -29.67
CA GLN A 476 -30.52 -8.30 -29.51
C GLN A 476 -31.75 -8.52 -30.40
N THR A 477 -31.61 -9.26 -31.50
CA THR A 477 -32.71 -9.54 -32.41
C THR A 477 -33.55 -10.74 -31.94
N THR A 478 -32.90 -11.78 -31.44
CA THR A 478 -33.58 -13.02 -31.07
C THR A 478 -33.87 -13.14 -29.59
N GLY A 479 -33.21 -12.30 -28.74
CA GLY A 479 -33.26 -12.40 -27.28
C GLY A 479 -32.56 -13.63 -26.72
N ARG A 480 -31.94 -14.47 -27.54
CA ARG A 480 -31.26 -15.69 -27.12
C ARG A 480 -29.80 -15.41 -26.80
N TYR A 481 -29.24 -16.13 -25.82
CA TYR A 481 -27.83 -16.10 -25.54
C TYR A 481 -27.03 -16.90 -26.58
N GLY A 482 -25.92 -16.30 -27.04
CA GLY A 482 -24.96 -16.93 -27.95
C GLY A 482 -24.15 -18.06 -27.31
N ASN A 483 -23.04 -18.42 -27.96
CA ASN A 483 -22.12 -19.43 -27.44
C ASN A 483 -21.51 -18.97 -26.09
N ALA A 484 -21.16 -19.96 -25.27
CA ALA A 484 -20.42 -19.71 -24.03
C ALA A 484 -18.92 -19.51 -24.34
N CYS A 485 -18.40 -18.33 -23.98
CA CYS A 485 -16.98 -18.04 -24.02
C CYS A 485 -16.38 -18.29 -22.63
N LYS A 486 -15.38 -19.14 -22.56
CA LYS A 486 -14.77 -19.54 -21.30
C LYS A 486 -13.58 -18.64 -20.97
N VAL A 487 -13.46 -18.25 -19.70
CA VAL A 487 -12.24 -17.60 -19.18
C VAL A 487 -11.09 -18.61 -19.21
N VAL A 488 -9.98 -18.23 -19.83
CA VAL A 488 -8.76 -19.04 -20.00
C VAL A 488 -7.52 -18.36 -19.42
N SER A 489 -7.68 -17.27 -18.68
CA SER A 489 -6.60 -16.70 -17.89
C SER A 489 -6.09 -17.73 -16.89
N TYR A 490 -4.80 -17.69 -16.60
CA TYR A 490 -4.18 -18.63 -15.66
C TYR A 490 -4.94 -18.63 -14.33
N GLU A 491 -5.45 -19.80 -13.95
CA GLU A 491 -6.20 -20.02 -12.70
C GLU A 491 -7.32 -18.98 -12.46
N ASN A 492 -7.90 -18.46 -13.53
CA ASN A 492 -8.91 -17.38 -13.53
C ASN A 492 -8.43 -16.04 -12.97
N PHE A 493 -7.14 -15.83 -12.69
CA PHE A 493 -6.63 -14.54 -12.27
C PHE A 493 -6.70 -13.52 -13.42
N PRO A 494 -7.12 -12.27 -13.16
CA PRO A 494 -7.10 -11.20 -14.14
C PRO A 494 -5.69 -10.65 -14.35
N PHE A 495 -5.47 -10.01 -15.48
CA PHE A 495 -4.44 -8.99 -15.61
C PHE A 495 -5.02 -7.67 -15.09
N ALA A 496 -4.61 -7.23 -13.90
CA ALA A 496 -5.20 -6.11 -13.21
C ALA A 496 -4.24 -4.91 -13.14
N PHE A 497 -4.80 -3.71 -13.35
CA PHE A 497 -4.11 -2.43 -13.42
C PHE A 497 -4.84 -1.38 -12.56
N MET A 498 -4.27 -0.20 -12.41
CA MET A 498 -4.86 0.89 -11.63
C MET A 498 -6.25 1.32 -12.14
N ASP A 499 -6.46 1.27 -13.45
CA ASP A 499 -7.68 1.74 -14.14
C ASP A 499 -8.61 0.61 -14.62
N GLY A 500 -8.30 -0.64 -14.30
CA GLY A 500 -9.13 -1.76 -14.68
C GLY A 500 -8.43 -3.09 -14.69
N ALA A 501 -9.13 -4.11 -15.18
CA ALA A 501 -8.56 -5.44 -15.32
C ALA A 501 -9.12 -6.11 -16.59
N PHE A 502 -8.44 -7.14 -17.10
CA PHE A 502 -9.01 -7.99 -18.12
C PHE A 502 -8.75 -9.47 -17.87
N HIS A 503 -9.67 -10.28 -18.34
CA HIS A 503 -9.56 -11.73 -18.45
C HIS A 503 -9.48 -12.13 -19.92
N LEU A 504 -8.74 -13.19 -20.21
CA LEU A 504 -8.71 -13.78 -21.53
C LEU A 504 -9.88 -14.77 -21.66
N ILE A 505 -10.53 -14.78 -22.83
CA ILE A 505 -11.57 -15.75 -23.18
C ILE A 505 -11.20 -16.51 -24.44
N ASP A 506 -11.67 -17.75 -24.54
CA ASP A 506 -11.31 -18.73 -25.58
C ASP A 506 -12.06 -18.54 -26.90
N ALA A 507 -13.08 -17.69 -26.92
CA ALA A 507 -13.93 -17.49 -28.10
C ALA A 507 -14.43 -16.06 -28.21
N VAL A 508 -14.90 -15.66 -29.38
CA VAL A 508 -15.57 -14.36 -29.61
C VAL A 508 -17.06 -14.47 -29.31
N PHE A 509 -17.66 -13.36 -28.90
CA PHE A 509 -19.11 -13.25 -28.78
C PHE A 509 -19.77 -13.31 -30.19
N ASN A 510 -20.89 -14.06 -30.30
CA ASN A 510 -21.66 -14.22 -31.51
C ASN A 510 -23.17 -14.01 -31.29
#